data_831f9b8c460fca89cc8499dc84665fcc
#
_entry.id   831f9b8c460fca89cc8499dc84665fcc
#
_cell.length_a   1.000
_cell.length_b   1.000
_cell.length_c   1.000
_cell.angle_alpha   90.00
_cell.angle_beta   90.00
_cell.angle_gamma   90.00
#
_symmetry.space_group_name_H-M   'P 1'
#
loop_
_entity.id
_entity.type
_entity.pdbx_description
1 polymer ?
#
loop_
_entity_poly.entity_id
_entity_poly.type
_entity_poly.pdbx_seq_one_letter_code
_entity_poly.pdbx_strand_id
1 'polypeptide(L)'
;MKKITLNVPDGIKYLSEWKELWNLLPMNQHYILNKRICGCGATEAYIGSDRKVILASPRKQLLYNKYSQHLSDNLHLYRYQGNREKYFESKSYSEKDIFAFNDELGKYIKSGGKKILTTYDSLRKIKEVLVADEENLDKWTVVVDEFQAMFYDCQFKPTTEYEFGQILGAFNTVVYLSATPFLESYLDMTRQFKDMTFYELLWPESMMQIPKVEVIKSKKSVFKLCSELIGKYREGKGNSTVVDGKEFVAKEAVFYINDVSIIKNIIKKNSLKADEVNIICSSKSENIKKLNELSREVGEKFMIGDIPGKGEPVSYTHLTLPTNR
;
A
#
# COMPACT_ATOMS: atom_id res chain seq x y z
N MET A 1 2.07 -25.06 7.86
CA MET A 1 1.93 -23.72 8.53
C MET A 1 0.88 -23.78 9.64
N LYS A 2 1.16 -23.29 10.85
CA LYS A 2 0.18 -23.21 11.94
C LYS A 2 -0.68 -21.95 11.76
N LYS A 3 -2.01 -22.09 11.75
CA LYS A 3 -2.94 -20.97 11.63
C LYS A 3 -3.56 -20.64 13.00
N ILE A 4 -3.59 -19.35 13.34
CA ILE A 4 -4.22 -18.81 14.55
C ILE A 4 -5.13 -17.67 14.13
N THR A 5 -6.41 -17.77 14.49
CA THR A 5 -7.40 -16.71 14.25
C THR A 5 -7.51 -15.85 15.50
N LEU A 6 -7.38 -14.53 15.33
CA LEU A 6 -7.56 -13.55 16.39
C LEU A 6 -8.84 -12.75 16.12
N ASN A 7 -9.82 -12.88 17.01
CA ASN A 7 -11.05 -12.10 16.90
C ASN A 7 -10.78 -10.66 17.35
N VAL A 8 -10.99 -9.71 16.44
CA VAL A 8 -10.91 -8.28 16.76
C VAL A 8 -12.13 -7.94 17.64
N PRO A 9 -11.92 -7.32 18.81
CA PRO A 9 -13.03 -6.97 19.70
C PRO A 9 -14.01 -6.00 19.03
N ASP A 10 -15.30 -6.12 19.42
CA ASP A 10 -16.33 -5.17 19.00
C ASP A 10 -15.97 -3.75 19.44
N GLY A 11 -16.24 -2.78 18.58
CA GLY A 11 -15.93 -1.37 18.81
C GLY A 11 -14.51 -0.94 18.46
N ILE A 12 -13.59 -1.86 18.20
CA ILE A 12 -12.24 -1.52 17.67
C ILE A 12 -12.36 -1.16 16.20
N LYS A 13 -12.08 0.10 15.88
CA LYS A 13 -12.05 0.61 14.52
C LYS A 13 -10.68 0.48 13.88
N TYR A 14 -9.63 0.73 14.66
CA TYR A 14 -8.25 0.62 14.23
C TYR A 14 -7.45 -0.27 15.16
N LEU A 15 -6.53 -1.07 14.62
CA LEU A 15 -5.69 -1.98 15.42
C LEU A 15 -4.82 -1.27 16.46
N SER A 16 -4.52 0.01 16.26
CA SER A 16 -3.83 0.85 17.25
C SER A 16 -4.64 1.08 18.54
N GLU A 17 -5.94 0.87 18.50
CA GLU A 17 -6.84 0.98 19.66
C GLU A 17 -6.88 -0.33 20.47
N TRP A 18 -6.45 -1.45 19.88
CA TRP A 18 -6.46 -2.77 20.52
C TRP A 18 -5.17 -3.02 21.31
N LYS A 19 -5.17 -2.59 22.57
CA LYS A 19 -3.98 -2.65 23.45
C LYS A 19 -3.50 -4.08 23.72
N GLU A 20 -4.44 -5.02 23.85
CA GLU A 20 -4.15 -6.43 24.12
C GLU A 20 -3.55 -7.18 22.94
N LEU A 21 -3.60 -6.61 21.73
CA LEU A 21 -3.02 -7.20 20.52
C LEU A 21 -1.55 -7.61 20.73
N TRP A 22 -0.79 -6.80 21.48
CA TRP A 22 0.62 -7.05 21.71
C TRP A 22 0.90 -8.26 22.62
N ASN A 23 -0.08 -8.68 23.43
CA ASN A 23 0.00 -9.89 24.25
C ASN A 23 -0.32 -11.15 23.42
N LEU A 24 -1.00 -10.99 22.28
CA LEU A 24 -1.43 -12.09 21.40
C LEU A 24 -0.40 -12.34 20.29
N LEU A 25 0.39 -11.32 19.93
CA LEU A 25 1.40 -11.41 18.88
C LEU A 25 2.78 -11.71 19.49
N PRO A 26 3.48 -12.73 18.97
CA PRO A 26 4.73 -13.17 19.54
C PRO A 26 5.87 -12.15 19.38
N MET A 27 6.85 -12.28 20.26
CA MET A 27 8.18 -11.73 20.13
C MET A 27 9.17 -12.86 19.82
N ASN A 28 10.30 -12.53 19.24
CA ASN A 28 11.41 -13.46 18.97
C ASN A 28 11.06 -14.61 18.03
N GLN A 29 10.12 -14.36 17.11
CA GLN A 29 9.85 -15.28 16.00
C GLN A 29 9.35 -14.53 14.76
N HIS A 30 9.49 -15.18 13.62
CA HIS A 30 8.93 -14.71 12.37
C HIS A 30 7.49 -15.20 12.24
N TYR A 31 6.57 -14.35 11.77
CA TYR A 31 5.17 -14.71 11.56
C TYR A 31 4.51 -13.88 10.45
N ILE A 32 3.43 -14.41 9.91
CA ILE A 32 2.59 -13.73 8.94
C ILE A 32 1.37 -13.17 9.67
N LEU A 33 1.04 -11.90 9.42
CA LEU A 33 -0.16 -11.26 9.94
C LEU A 33 -1.08 -10.85 8.79
N ASN A 34 -2.13 -11.63 8.58
CA ASN A 34 -3.21 -11.29 7.67
C ASN A 34 -4.18 -10.34 8.36
N LYS A 35 -4.07 -9.05 8.02
CA LYS A 35 -4.94 -8.00 8.58
C LYS A 35 -6.35 -7.99 8.01
N ARG A 36 -6.63 -8.71 6.90
CA ARG A 36 -7.92 -8.86 6.19
C ARG A 36 -8.48 -7.57 5.61
N ILE A 37 -8.39 -6.46 6.33
CA ILE A 37 -8.96 -5.16 5.93
C ILE A 37 -7.82 -4.17 5.66
N CYS A 38 -7.87 -3.50 4.51
CA CYS A 38 -7.00 -2.38 4.20
C CYS A 38 -7.38 -1.16 5.06
N GLY A 39 -6.39 -0.36 5.46
CA GLY A 39 -6.64 0.85 6.26
C GLY A 39 -7.05 0.59 7.71
N CYS A 40 -6.95 -0.65 8.20
CA CYS A 40 -7.29 -1.01 9.59
C CYS A 40 -6.29 -0.52 10.65
N GLY A 41 -5.32 0.32 10.29
CA GLY A 41 -4.35 0.86 11.24
C GLY A 41 -3.26 -0.12 11.72
N ALA A 42 -3.01 -1.23 11.00
CA ALA A 42 -2.01 -2.20 11.42
C ALA A 42 -0.59 -1.62 11.48
N THR A 43 -0.16 -0.89 10.46
CA THR A 43 1.13 -0.18 10.46
C THR A 43 1.19 0.90 11.53
N GLU A 44 0.07 1.61 11.76
CA GLU A 44 -0.07 2.59 12.84
C GLU A 44 0.13 1.95 14.22
N ALA A 45 -0.43 0.75 14.42
CA ALA A 45 -0.26 0.03 15.68
C ALA A 45 1.22 -0.26 15.96
N TYR A 46 2.01 -0.66 14.95
CA TYR A 46 3.46 -0.86 15.11
C TYR A 46 4.21 0.44 15.36
N ILE A 47 3.87 1.51 14.65
CA ILE A 47 4.48 2.84 14.83
C ILE A 47 4.19 3.35 16.26
N GLY A 48 2.95 3.28 16.73
CA GLY A 48 2.52 3.74 18.06
C GLY A 48 2.94 2.83 19.22
N SER A 49 3.53 1.64 18.95
CA SER A 49 3.97 0.72 20.00
C SER A 49 5.27 1.20 20.68
N ASP A 50 5.58 0.67 21.87
CA ASP A 50 6.87 0.92 22.54
C ASP A 50 8.05 0.13 21.95
N ARG A 51 7.79 -0.75 20.97
CA ARG A 51 8.80 -1.60 20.34
C ARG A 51 9.75 -0.77 19.46
N LYS A 52 11.01 -1.20 19.33
CA LYS A 52 11.87 -0.74 18.23
C LYS A 52 11.37 -1.37 16.92
N VAL A 53 10.98 -0.55 15.95
CA VAL A 53 10.35 -1.02 14.72
C VAL A 53 11.08 -0.49 13.49
N ILE A 54 11.33 -1.37 12.54
CA ILE A 54 11.72 -1.04 11.17
C ILE A 54 10.55 -1.39 10.27
N LEU A 55 9.86 -0.38 9.75
CA LEU A 55 8.79 -0.56 8.78
C LEU A 55 9.37 -0.53 7.37
N ALA A 56 9.42 -1.69 6.73
CA ALA A 56 9.84 -1.83 5.34
C ALA A 56 8.60 -1.91 4.43
N SER A 57 8.57 -1.10 3.37
CA SER A 57 7.47 -1.06 2.42
C SER A 57 8.00 -1.02 0.98
N PRO A 58 7.26 -1.58 -0.01
CA PRO A 58 7.73 -1.61 -1.40
C PRO A 58 7.73 -0.23 -2.07
N ARG A 59 7.01 0.75 -1.49
CA ARG A 59 6.78 2.05 -2.15
C ARG A 59 7.15 3.23 -1.27
N LYS A 60 7.99 4.13 -1.81
CA LYS A 60 8.38 5.40 -1.16
C LYS A 60 7.17 6.24 -0.75
N GLN A 61 6.10 6.28 -1.58
CA GLN A 61 4.91 7.09 -1.29
C GLN A 61 4.21 6.66 0.00
N LEU A 62 4.07 5.33 0.23
CA LEU A 62 3.44 4.83 1.46
C LEU A 62 4.23 5.25 2.70
N LEU A 63 5.56 5.16 2.63
CA LEU A 63 6.45 5.56 3.72
C LEU A 63 6.40 7.06 3.99
N TYR A 64 6.43 7.87 2.93
CA TYR A 64 6.35 9.32 3.04
C TYR A 64 5.00 9.76 3.65
N ASN A 65 3.90 9.15 3.22
CA ASN A 65 2.57 9.45 3.77
C ASN A 65 2.52 9.14 5.27
N LYS A 66 3.09 7.99 5.68
CA LYS A 66 3.20 7.65 7.11
C LYS A 66 4.05 8.66 7.87
N TYR A 67 5.23 8.98 7.34
CA TYR A 67 6.10 9.99 7.94
C TYR A 67 5.38 11.34 8.10
N SER A 68 4.68 11.80 7.06
CA SER A 68 3.97 13.09 7.08
C SER A 68 2.78 13.12 8.06
N GLN A 69 2.15 11.97 8.32
CA GLN A 69 1.07 11.84 9.31
C GLN A 69 1.58 11.86 10.75
N HIS A 70 2.87 11.58 10.98
CA HIS A 70 3.50 11.41 12.29
C HIS A 70 4.68 12.37 12.51
N LEU A 71 4.59 13.60 12.01
CA LEU A 71 5.66 14.60 12.15
C LEU A 71 5.99 14.97 13.61
N SER A 72 5.05 14.80 14.52
CA SER A 72 5.25 15.00 15.98
C SER A 72 5.91 13.80 16.65
N ASP A 73 5.91 12.65 16.02
CA ASP A 73 6.46 11.43 16.56
C ASP A 73 7.93 11.31 16.16
N ASN A 74 8.75 10.69 17.00
CA ASN A 74 10.17 10.51 16.70
C ASN A 74 10.36 9.39 15.67
N LEU A 75 10.06 9.69 14.38
CA LEU A 75 10.21 8.79 13.24
C LEU A 75 11.39 9.17 12.37
N HIS A 76 12.14 8.20 11.90
CA HIS A 76 13.19 8.40 10.91
C HIS A 76 12.77 7.80 9.56
N LEU A 77 12.57 8.64 8.53
CA LEU A 77 12.37 8.20 7.15
C LEU A 77 13.73 8.14 6.45
N TYR A 78 14.26 6.94 6.27
CA TYR A 78 15.56 6.74 5.66
C TYR A 78 15.64 7.32 4.24
N ARG A 79 16.72 8.06 3.93
CA ARG A 79 16.96 8.82 2.70
C ARG A 79 16.10 10.08 2.52
N TYR A 80 15.32 10.50 3.51
CA TYR A 80 14.59 11.75 3.45
C TYR A 80 15.37 12.87 4.18
N GLN A 81 15.69 13.94 3.47
CA GLN A 81 16.44 15.10 3.97
C GLN A 81 15.62 16.40 3.85
N GLY A 82 14.33 16.35 4.24
CA GLY A 82 13.48 17.54 4.24
C GLY A 82 12.97 18.00 2.86
N ASN A 83 13.38 17.36 1.78
CA ASN A 83 12.93 17.69 0.41
C ASN A 83 12.16 16.52 -0.21
N ARG A 84 10.86 16.71 -0.42
CA ARG A 84 9.95 15.71 -0.98
C ARG A 84 10.32 15.32 -2.41
N GLU A 85 10.57 16.28 -3.28
CA GLU A 85 10.88 16.03 -4.70
C GLU A 85 12.15 15.22 -4.84
N LYS A 86 13.21 15.62 -4.10
CA LYS A 86 14.47 14.89 -4.07
C LYS A 86 14.31 13.45 -3.55
N TYR A 87 13.44 13.23 -2.55
CA TYR A 87 13.17 11.89 -2.03
C TYR A 87 12.57 10.96 -3.09
N PHE A 88 11.67 11.48 -3.95
CA PHE A 88 11.01 10.69 -5.01
C PHE A 88 11.83 10.55 -6.29
N GLU A 89 12.87 11.34 -6.48
CA GLU A 89 13.75 11.21 -7.65
C GLU A 89 14.34 9.79 -7.75
N SER A 90 14.34 9.25 -9.00
CA SER A 90 14.84 7.90 -9.29
C SER A 90 16.35 7.86 -9.54
N LYS A 91 17.10 8.85 -9.08
CA LYS A 91 18.54 8.94 -9.28
C LYS A 91 19.29 7.92 -8.42
N SER A 92 20.38 7.40 -8.96
CA SER A 92 21.37 6.68 -8.16
C SER A 92 22.02 7.66 -7.17
N TYR A 93 22.03 7.31 -5.90
CA TYR A 93 22.71 8.09 -4.88
C TYR A 93 24.23 7.90 -4.97
N SER A 94 24.99 8.99 -4.81
CA SER A 94 26.44 8.91 -4.68
C SER A 94 26.84 8.26 -3.36
N GLU A 95 28.08 7.78 -3.26
CA GLU A 95 28.62 7.27 -2.00
C GLU A 95 28.55 8.30 -0.86
N LYS A 96 28.77 9.57 -1.19
CA LYS A 96 28.64 10.69 -0.25
C LYS A 96 27.20 10.83 0.28
N ASP A 97 26.18 10.69 -0.59
CA ASP A 97 24.79 10.73 -0.15
C ASP A 97 24.46 9.54 0.77
N ILE A 98 24.92 8.36 0.38
CA ILE A 98 24.72 7.13 1.21
C ILE A 98 25.38 7.29 2.57
N PHE A 99 26.59 7.83 2.62
CA PHE A 99 27.28 8.10 3.88
C PHE A 99 26.49 9.09 4.75
N ALA A 100 25.99 10.18 4.17
CA ALA A 100 25.17 11.15 4.89
C ALA A 100 23.89 10.54 5.46
N PHE A 101 23.18 9.71 4.69
CA PHE A 101 21.97 9.03 5.15
C PHE A 101 22.28 8.05 6.32
N ASN A 102 23.38 7.34 6.23
CA ASN A 102 23.81 6.41 7.29
C ASN A 102 24.21 7.15 8.56
N ASP A 103 24.91 8.27 8.45
CA ASP A 103 25.30 9.13 9.58
C ASP A 103 24.06 9.74 10.27
N GLU A 104 23.07 10.22 9.51
CA GLU A 104 21.81 10.70 10.06
C GLU A 104 21.05 9.59 10.80
N LEU A 105 21.00 8.38 10.24
CA LEU A 105 20.38 7.23 10.88
C LEU A 105 21.13 6.86 12.17
N GLY A 106 22.46 6.81 12.16
CA GLY A 106 23.26 6.53 13.35
C GLY A 106 23.02 7.55 14.47
N LYS A 107 22.97 8.84 14.14
CA LYS A 107 22.60 9.90 15.09
C LYS A 107 21.21 9.70 15.68
N TYR A 108 20.23 9.36 14.85
CA TYR A 108 18.86 9.06 15.27
C TYR A 108 18.82 7.88 16.26
N ILE A 109 19.52 6.78 15.97
CA ILE A 109 19.58 5.61 16.84
C ILE A 109 20.23 5.97 18.18
N LYS A 110 21.36 6.67 18.17
CA LYS A 110 22.08 7.12 19.38
C LYS A 110 21.28 8.08 20.25
N SER A 111 20.37 8.84 19.64
CA SER A 111 19.42 9.68 20.39
C SER A 111 18.23 8.93 21.00
N GLY A 112 18.23 7.59 20.91
CA GLY A 112 17.16 6.74 21.43
C GLY A 112 15.99 6.52 20.47
N GLY A 113 16.20 6.79 19.17
CA GLY A 113 15.20 6.55 18.13
C GLY A 113 14.77 5.09 18.03
N LYS A 114 13.46 4.87 17.87
CA LYS A 114 12.86 3.53 17.89
C LYS A 114 12.09 3.17 16.62
N LYS A 115 11.88 4.11 15.69
CA LYS A 115 10.98 3.93 14.54
C LYS A 115 11.67 4.33 13.24
N ILE A 116 11.98 3.37 12.41
CA ILE A 116 12.64 3.57 11.12
C ILE A 116 11.69 3.16 10.00
N LEU A 117 11.47 4.06 9.03
CA LEU A 117 10.71 3.80 7.82
C LEU A 117 11.69 3.64 6.65
N THR A 118 11.58 2.56 5.88
CA THR A 118 12.51 2.26 4.80
C THR A 118 11.85 1.48 3.66
N THR A 119 12.45 1.55 2.45
CA THR A 119 12.08 0.64 1.36
C THR A 119 12.77 -0.71 1.51
N TYR A 120 12.23 -1.76 0.89
CA TYR A 120 12.85 -3.09 0.88
C TYR A 120 14.33 -3.03 0.43
N ASP A 121 14.61 -2.33 -0.67
CA ASP A 121 15.97 -2.19 -1.22
C ASP A 121 16.96 -1.52 -0.27
N SER A 122 16.46 -0.76 0.70
CA SER A 122 17.31 -0.03 1.66
C SER A 122 17.48 -0.76 3.00
N LEU A 123 16.73 -1.83 3.25
CA LEU A 123 16.78 -2.55 4.53
C LEU A 123 18.18 -3.09 4.85
N ARG A 124 18.94 -3.49 3.83
CA ARG A 124 20.35 -3.91 4.00
C ARG A 124 21.19 -2.81 4.63
N LYS A 125 21.04 -1.56 4.16
CA LYS A 125 21.78 -0.41 4.70
C LYS A 125 21.39 -0.09 6.15
N ILE A 126 20.10 -0.20 6.48
CA ILE A 126 19.65 -0.07 7.86
C ILE A 126 20.35 -1.09 8.77
N LYS A 127 20.36 -2.37 8.36
CA LYS A 127 21.06 -3.43 9.10
C LYS A 127 22.55 -3.12 9.28
N GLU A 128 23.23 -2.70 8.22
CA GLU A 128 24.66 -2.34 8.26
C GLU A 128 24.94 -1.24 9.30
N VAL A 129 24.09 -0.19 9.35
CA VAL A 129 24.22 0.90 10.33
C VAL A 129 23.95 0.41 11.75
N LEU A 130 22.89 -0.38 11.97
CA LEU A 130 22.59 -0.95 13.28
C LEU A 130 23.77 -1.78 13.82
N VAL A 131 24.36 -2.62 12.98
CA VAL A 131 25.52 -3.43 13.37
C VAL A 131 26.75 -2.56 13.66
N ALA A 132 27.00 -1.52 12.86
CA ALA A 132 28.11 -0.59 13.06
C ALA A 132 27.97 0.23 14.35
N ASP A 133 26.75 0.53 14.78
CA ASP A 133 26.44 1.23 16.02
C ASP A 133 26.23 0.28 17.21
N GLU A 134 26.64 -1.00 17.08
CA GLU A 134 26.56 -2.04 18.12
C GLU A 134 25.13 -2.26 18.69
N GLU A 135 24.10 -1.93 17.88
CA GLU A 135 22.71 -2.15 18.26
C GLU A 135 22.37 -3.65 18.25
N ASN A 136 21.66 -4.09 19.29
CA ASN A 136 21.17 -5.46 19.35
C ASN A 136 19.97 -5.63 18.40
N LEU A 137 20.16 -6.35 17.28
CA LEU A 137 19.15 -6.62 16.27
C LEU A 137 17.93 -7.38 16.84
N ASP A 138 18.11 -8.18 17.90
CA ASP A 138 17.03 -8.93 18.54
C ASP A 138 15.94 -8.04 19.15
N LYS A 139 16.30 -6.79 19.48
CA LYS A 139 15.35 -5.80 20.01
C LYS A 139 14.52 -5.11 18.93
N TRP A 140 14.87 -5.31 17.66
CA TRP A 140 14.18 -4.69 16.54
C TRP A 140 13.16 -5.63 15.92
N THR A 141 11.93 -5.14 15.76
CA THR A 141 10.88 -5.80 14.98
C THR A 141 10.90 -5.25 13.57
N VAL A 142 11.12 -6.11 12.58
CA VAL A 142 10.99 -5.74 11.17
C VAL A 142 9.57 -6.03 10.70
N VAL A 143 8.85 -5.01 10.28
CA VAL A 143 7.51 -5.13 9.69
C VAL A 143 7.64 -4.98 8.19
N VAL A 144 7.39 -6.06 7.46
CA VAL A 144 7.41 -6.11 5.99
C VAL A 144 5.98 -5.87 5.51
N ASP A 145 5.63 -4.60 5.24
CA ASP A 145 4.29 -4.21 4.84
C ASP A 145 4.05 -4.52 3.37
N GLU A 146 2.87 -5.05 3.05
CA GLU A 146 2.48 -5.52 1.71
C GLU A 146 3.47 -6.57 1.16
N PHE A 147 3.86 -7.55 2.00
CA PHE A 147 4.91 -8.53 1.68
C PHE A 147 4.64 -9.32 0.39
N GLN A 148 3.39 -9.44 -0.05
CA GLN A 148 3.05 -10.06 -1.33
C GLN A 148 3.71 -9.34 -2.52
N ALA A 149 4.08 -8.07 -2.38
CA ALA A 149 4.80 -7.34 -3.42
C ALA A 149 6.17 -7.96 -3.73
N MET A 150 6.80 -8.62 -2.76
CA MET A 150 8.07 -9.33 -2.96
C MET A 150 7.96 -10.37 -4.08
N PHE A 151 6.84 -11.08 -4.16
CA PHE A 151 6.60 -12.13 -5.15
C PHE A 151 6.22 -11.58 -6.53
N TYR A 152 5.57 -10.42 -6.59
CA TYR A 152 5.27 -9.77 -7.86
C TYR A 152 6.53 -9.18 -8.52
N ASP A 153 7.46 -8.70 -7.72
CA ASP A 153 8.70 -8.08 -8.19
C ASP A 153 9.81 -9.11 -8.49
N CYS A 154 9.70 -10.36 -8.00
CA CYS A 154 10.71 -11.41 -8.20
C CYS A 154 10.94 -11.78 -9.68
N GLN A 155 9.95 -11.58 -10.55
CA GLN A 155 10.11 -11.77 -12.00
C GLN A 155 11.13 -10.79 -12.61
N PHE A 156 11.32 -9.62 -11.99
CA PHE A 156 12.24 -8.58 -12.46
C PHE A 156 13.57 -8.55 -11.71
N LYS A 157 13.61 -9.15 -10.49
CA LYS A 157 14.78 -9.14 -9.61
C LYS A 157 14.91 -10.44 -8.80
N PRO A 158 15.21 -11.58 -9.43
CA PRO A 158 15.21 -12.89 -8.75
C PRO A 158 16.23 -13.02 -7.61
N THR A 159 17.35 -12.27 -7.66
CA THR A 159 18.36 -12.25 -6.59
C THR A 159 17.90 -11.44 -5.36
N THR A 160 17.03 -10.47 -5.54
CA THR A 160 16.58 -9.55 -4.48
C THR A 160 15.77 -10.29 -3.40
N GLU A 161 14.96 -11.29 -3.77
CA GLU A 161 14.16 -12.07 -2.82
C GLU A 161 15.06 -12.89 -1.88
N TYR A 162 16.07 -13.55 -2.42
CA TYR A 162 17.01 -14.34 -1.62
C TYR A 162 17.83 -13.46 -0.69
N GLU A 163 18.40 -12.37 -1.20
CA GLU A 163 19.16 -11.41 -0.41
C GLU A 163 18.30 -10.77 0.68
N PHE A 164 17.06 -10.41 0.36
CA PHE A 164 16.11 -9.87 1.32
C PHE A 164 15.80 -10.86 2.44
N GLY A 165 15.58 -12.13 2.10
CA GLY A 165 15.40 -13.21 3.06
C GLY A 165 16.62 -13.38 4.01
N GLN A 166 17.83 -13.27 3.49
CA GLN A 166 19.06 -13.31 4.30
C GLN A 166 19.19 -12.10 5.24
N ILE A 167 18.75 -10.94 4.81
CA ILE A 167 18.74 -9.74 5.65
C ILE A 167 17.75 -9.90 6.80
N LEU A 168 16.54 -10.36 6.49
CA LEU A 168 15.48 -10.59 7.47
C LEU A 168 15.85 -11.66 8.49
N GLY A 169 16.58 -12.71 8.09
CA GLY A 169 17.06 -13.77 8.97
C GLY A 169 18.03 -13.31 10.07
N ALA A 170 18.54 -12.07 9.99
CA ALA A 170 19.37 -11.50 11.05
C ALA A 170 18.58 -10.90 12.23
N PHE A 171 17.26 -10.78 12.10
CA PHE A 171 16.38 -10.24 13.13
C PHE A 171 15.54 -11.36 13.76
N ASN A 172 15.37 -11.34 15.07
CA ASN A 172 14.59 -12.36 15.77
C ASN A 172 13.08 -12.18 15.57
N THR A 173 12.62 -10.96 15.30
CA THR A 173 11.19 -10.68 15.07
C THR A 173 10.98 -10.07 13.71
N VAL A 174 10.30 -10.82 12.81
CA VAL A 174 9.89 -10.34 11.50
C VAL A 174 8.40 -10.60 11.31
N VAL A 175 7.69 -9.55 10.93
CA VAL A 175 6.24 -9.58 10.68
C VAL A 175 5.98 -9.36 9.20
N TYR A 176 5.46 -10.37 8.54
CA TYR A 176 5.00 -10.28 7.15
C TYR A 176 3.54 -9.83 7.14
N LEU A 177 3.31 -8.55 6.88
CA LEU A 177 2.00 -7.91 6.99
C LEU A 177 1.33 -7.76 5.64
N SER A 178 0.08 -8.20 5.52
CA SER A 178 -0.75 -7.97 4.33
C SER A 178 -2.24 -8.01 4.67
N ALA A 179 -3.07 -7.31 3.89
CA ALA A 179 -4.52 -7.48 3.90
C ALA A 179 -4.97 -8.59 2.93
N THR A 180 -4.17 -8.84 1.90
CA THR A 180 -4.43 -9.80 0.82
C THR A 180 -3.20 -10.68 0.62
N PRO A 181 -2.84 -11.52 1.60
CA PRO A 181 -1.72 -12.42 1.45
C PRO A 181 -2.02 -13.41 0.31
N PHE A 182 -0.98 -13.99 -0.26
CA PHE A 182 -1.13 -15.10 -1.19
C PHE A 182 -1.96 -16.23 -0.59
N LEU A 183 -2.49 -17.09 -1.47
CA LEU A 183 -3.19 -18.28 -1.04
C LEU A 183 -2.34 -19.05 -0.02
N GLU A 184 -2.94 -19.44 1.08
CA GLU A 184 -2.27 -20.16 2.18
C GLU A 184 -1.52 -21.39 1.66
N SER A 185 -2.11 -22.09 0.66
CA SER A 185 -1.47 -23.24 -0.02
C SER A 185 -0.15 -22.90 -0.69
N TYR A 186 -0.01 -21.68 -1.24
CA TYR A 186 1.24 -21.23 -1.83
C TYR A 186 2.30 -20.94 -0.76
N LEU A 187 1.89 -20.30 0.34
CA LEU A 187 2.78 -20.02 1.45
C LEU A 187 3.29 -21.30 2.12
N ASP A 188 2.43 -22.33 2.24
CA ASP A 188 2.81 -23.64 2.76
C ASP A 188 3.84 -24.37 1.90
N MET A 189 3.79 -24.19 0.59
CA MET A 189 4.77 -24.75 -0.33
C MET A 189 6.11 -24.02 -0.35
N THR A 190 6.12 -22.76 0.11
CA THR A 190 7.31 -21.91 0.08
C THR A 190 8.18 -22.18 1.29
N ARG A 191 9.42 -22.67 1.08
CA ARG A 191 10.36 -23.05 2.15
C ARG A 191 10.51 -21.98 3.23
N GLN A 192 10.45 -20.71 2.87
CA GLN A 192 10.61 -19.58 3.77
C GLN A 192 9.45 -19.43 4.77
N PHE A 193 8.21 -19.77 4.38
CA PHE A 193 7.01 -19.50 5.16
C PHE A 193 6.36 -20.74 5.79
N LYS A 194 6.66 -21.96 5.29
CA LYS A 194 5.98 -23.18 5.69
C LYS A 194 5.94 -23.45 7.19
N ASP A 195 6.99 -23.03 7.91
CA ASP A 195 7.13 -23.27 9.35
C ASP A 195 6.72 -22.06 10.20
N MET A 196 6.26 -20.96 9.55
CA MET A 196 5.79 -19.77 10.26
C MET A 196 4.37 -19.95 10.78
N THR A 197 4.05 -19.22 11.83
CA THR A 197 2.67 -19.08 12.30
C THR A 197 1.95 -18.01 11.45
N PHE A 198 0.77 -18.36 10.99
CA PHE A 198 -0.12 -17.47 10.24
C PHE A 198 -1.20 -16.95 11.17
N TYR A 199 -1.13 -15.69 11.54
CA TYR A 199 -2.17 -15.00 12.29
C TYR A 199 -3.15 -14.35 11.33
N GLU A 200 -4.44 -14.63 11.52
CA GLU A 200 -5.52 -14.04 10.74
C GLU A 200 -6.43 -13.25 11.65
N LEU A 201 -6.67 -11.98 11.34
CA LEU A 201 -7.60 -11.14 12.07
C LEU A 201 -9.03 -11.37 11.56
N LEU A 202 -9.93 -11.72 12.45
CA LEU A 202 -11.36 -11.83 12.14
C LEU A 202 -12.06 -10.57 12.67
N TRP A 203 -12.52 -9.75 11.73
CA TRP A 203 -13.22 -8.50 12.01
C TRP A 203 -14.73 -8.74 12.19
N PRO A 204 -15.41 -7.97 13.06
CA PRO A 204 -16.87 -7.94 13.10
C PRO A 204 -17.47 -7.57 11.73
N GLU A 205 -18.62 -8.13 11.39
CA GLU A 205 -19.29 -7.84 10.11
C GLU A 205 -19.58 -6.34 9.92
N SER A 206 -19.90 -5.64 11.01
CA SER A 206 -20.11 -4.18 11.02
C SER A 206 -18.90 -3.36 10.53
N MET A 207 -17.70 -3.94 10.56
CA MET A 207 -16.46 -3.31 10.11
C MET A 207 -16.11 -3.63 8.66
N MET A 208 -16.85 -4.52 8.02
CA MET A 208 -16.64 -4.89 6.62
C MET A 208 -17.13 -3.77 5.71
N GLN A 209 -16.21 -2.89 5.27
CA GLN A 209 -16.50 -1.76 4.37
C GLN A 209 -16.99 -2.19 2.98
N ILE A 210 -16.71 -3.43 2.60
CA ILE A 210 -17.14 -4.01 1.32
C ILE A 210 -18.12 -5.15 1.65
N PRO A 211 -19.42 -4.89 1.67
CA PRO A 211 -20.41 -5.88 2.08
C PRO A 211 -20.57 -7.01 1.05
N LYS A 212 -20.23 -6.74 -0.21
CA LYS A 212 -20.37 -7.70 -1.30
C LYS A 212 -19.27 -7.53 -2.34
N VAL A 213 -18.64 -8.65 -2.72
CA VAL A 213 -17.75 -8.72 -3.89
C VAL A 213 -18.41 -9.61 -4.93
N GLU A 214 -18.62 -9.08 -6.11
CA GLU A 214 -19.16 -9.83 -7.25
C GLU A 214 -18.06 -10.06 -8.30
N VAL A 215 -17.79 -11.33 -8.59
CA VAL A 215 -16.82 -11.72 -9.61
C VAL A 215 -17.54 -11.98 -10.91
N ILE A 216 -17.39 -11.07 -11.88
CA ILE A 216 -18.00 -11.21 -13.21
C ILE A 216 -16.99 -11.86 -14.15
N LYS A 217 -17.24 -13.13 -14.50
CA LYS A 217 -16.52 -13.80 -15.59
C LYS A 217 -17.16 -13.43 -16.92
N SER A 218 -16.45 -12.70 -17.75
CA SER A 218 -16.96 -12.25 -19.05
C SER A 218 -16.00 -12.62 -20.19
N LYS A 219 -16.59 -13.04 -21.32
CA LYS A 219 -15.84 -13.18 -22.60
C LYS A 219 -15.69 -11.83 -23.33
N LYS A 220 -16.32 -10.76 -22.84
CA LYS A 220 -16.22 -9.42 -23.39
C LYS A 220 -14.87 -8.82 -23.03
N SER A 221 -14.30 -8.01 -23.93
CA SER A 221 -13.10 -7.22 -23.60
C SER A 221 -13.39 -6.25 -22.45
N VAL A 222 -12.36 -5.92 -21.68
CA VAL A 222 -12.42 -4.89 -20.60
C VAL A 222 -13.06 -3.60 -21.11
N PHE A 223 -12.69 -3.18 -22.32
CA PHE A 223 -13.23 -2.01 -23.00
C PHE A 223 -14.76 -2.08 -23.14
N LYS A 224 -15.29 -3.20 -23.67
CA LYS A 224 -16.74 -3.37 -23.87
C LYS A 224 -17.50 -3.39 -22.55
N LEU A 225 -16.93 -4.04 -21.52
CA LEU A 225 -17.48 -4.09 -20.17
C LEU A 225 -17.55 -2.69 -19.54
N CYS A 226 -16.45 -1.92 -19.61
CA CYS A 226 -16.44 -0.54 -19.12
C CYS A 226 -17.48 0.32 -19.84
N SER A 227 -17.60 0.20 -21.17
CA SER A 227 -18.58 0.98 -21.92
C SER A 227 -20.04 0.65 -21.54
N GLU A 228 -20.35 -0.63 -21.31
CA GLU A 228 -21.68 -1.05 -20.84
C GLU A 228 -21.98 -0.52 -19.43
N LEU A 229 -21.01 -0.55 -18.52
CA LEU A 229 -21.15 0.00 -17.17
C LEU A 229 -21.35 1.51 -17.21
N ILE A 230 -20.55 2.23 -18.00
CA ILE A 230 -20.69 3.68 -18.19
C ILE A 230 -22.10 4.02 -18.67
N GLY A 231 -22.62 3.28 -19.65
CA GLY A 231 -24.00 3.46 -20.14
C GLY A 231 -25.03 3.31 -19.03
N LYS A 232 -24.91 2.26 -18.20
CA LYS A 232 -25.81 2.05 -17.06
C LYS A 232 -25.77 3.19 -16.04
N TYR A 233 -24.58 3.70 -15.72
CA TYR A 233 -24.44 4.81 -14.76
C TYR A 233 -25.04 6.11 -15.33
N ARG A 234 -24.86 6.40 -16.60
CA ARG A 234 -25.51 7.55 -17.29
C ARG A 234 -27.03 7.46 -17.29
N GLU A 235 -27.58 6.26 -17.34
CA GLU A 235 -29.03 6.00 -17.26
C GLU A 235 -29.55 6.01 -15.80
N GLY A 236 -28.70 6.26 -14.81
CA GLY A 236 -29.09 6.17 -13.40
C GLY A 236 -29.32 4.74 -12.90
N LYS A 237 -28.88 3.73 -13.67
CA LYS A 237 -28.98 2.30 -13.36
C LYS A 237 -27.66 1.75 -12.81
N GLY A 238 -26.98 2.52 -11.98
CA GLY A 238 -25.76 2.07 -11.27
C GLY A 238 -26.04 0.89 -10.34
N ASN A 239 -24.98 0.30 -9.78
CA ASN A 239 -25.15 -0.77 -8.80
C ASN A 239 -25.94 -0.25 -7.60
N SER A 240 -26.87 -1.04 -7.08
CA SER A 240 -27.61 -0.70 -5.86
C SER A 240 -27.17 -1.56 -4.69
N THR A 241 -27.31 -1.00 -3.49
CA THR A 241 -27.11 -1.70 -2.21
C THR A 241 -28.21 -1.31 -1.24
N VAL A 242 -28.53 -2.19 -0.32
CA VAL A 242 -29.51 -1.92 0.73
C VAL A 242 -28.75 -1.69 2.05
N VAL A 243 -28.96 -0.53 2.67
CA VAL A 243 -28.41 -0.18 3.98
C VAL A 243 -29.57 0.24 4.87
N ASP A 244 -29.75 -0.39 6.03
CA ASP A 244 -30.84 -0.14 6.97
C ASP A 244 -32.23 -0.18 6.31
N GLY A 245 -32.44 -1.15 5.40
CA GLY A 245 -33.71 -1.34 4.68
C GLY A 245 -34.01 -0.31 3.57
N LYS A 246 -33.09 0.62 3.29
CA LYS A 246 -33.21 1.60 2.21
C LYS A 246 -32.29 1.23 1.06
N GLU A 247 -32.84 1.27 -0.16
CA GLU A 247 -32.06 1.05 -1.38
C GLU A 247 -31.31 2.34 -1.75
N PHE A 248 -30.00 2.19 -1.98
CA PHE A 248 -29.13 3.23 -2.49
C PHE A 248 -28.57 2.80 -3.85
N VAL A 249 -28.79 3.62 -4.85
CA VAL A 249 -28.19 3.42 -6.17
C VAL A 249 -26.91 4.22 -6.25
N ALA A 250 -25.81 3.56 -6.59
CA ALA A 250 -24.53 4.22 -6.76
C ALA A 250 -24.58 5.23 -7.91
N LYS A 251 -24.19 6.46 -7.60
CA LYS A 251 -24.16 7.56 -8.57
C LYS A 251 -22.81 7.72 -9.23
N GLU A 252 -21.77 7.15 -8.65
CA GLU A 252 -20.37 7.24 -9.11
C GLU A 252 -19.77 5.87 -9.25
N ALA A 253 -18.83 5.71 -10.18
CA ALA A 253 -18.07 4.48 -10.35
C ALA A 253 -16.57 4.78 -10.45
N VAL A 254 -15.76 3.92 -9.82
CA VAL A 254 -14.31 3.95 -9.96
C VAL A 254 -13.89 2.77 -10.84
N PHE A 255 -13.20 3.06 -11.93
CA PHE A 255 -12.62 2.06 -12.81
C PHE A 255 -11.12 2.00 -12.59
N TYR A 256 -10.63 0.86 -12.14
CA TYR A 256 -9.20 0.62 -12.04
C TYR A 256 -8.68 0.00 -13.34
N ILE A 257 -7.89 0.77 -14.09
CA ILE A 257 -7.38 0.37 -15.41
C ILE A 257 -5.88 0.64 -15.46
N ASN A 258 -5.08 -0.40 -15.66
CA ASN A 258 -3.61 -0.32 -15.64
C ASN A 258 -2.99 0.27 -16.91
N ASP A 259 -3.79 0.68 -17.89
CA ASP A 259 -3.30 1.18 -19.17
C ASP A 259 -3.99 2.50 -19.55
N VAL A 260 -3.20 3.57 -19.63
CA VAL A 260 -3.66 4.90 -20.02
C VAL A 260 -4.21 4.92 -21.45
N SER A 261 -3.72 4.06 -22.35
CA SER A 261 -4.22 3.95 -23.71
C SER A 261 -5.65 3.38 -23.74
N ILE A 262 -5.95 2.44 -22.85
CA ILE A 262 -7.31 1.91 -22.68
C ILE A 262 -8.24 3.00 -22.15
N ILE A 263 -7.81 3.79 -21.16
CA ILE A 263 -8.59 4.93 -20.63
C ILE A 263 -8.89 5.94 -21.74
N LYS A 264 -7.88 6.34 -22.52
CA LYS A 264 -8.04 7.24 -23.68
C LYS A 264 -9.10 6.71 -24.64
N ASN A 265 -9.08 5.43 -24.98
CA ASN A 265 -10.03 4.81 -25.88
C ASN A 265 -11.46 4.75 -25.30
N ILE A 266 -11.59 4.48 -23.98
CA ILE A 266 -12.90 4.47 -23.30
C ILE A 266 -13.51 5.87 -23.34
N ILE A 267 -12.76 6.91 -23.01
CA ILE A 267 -13.22 8.30 -23.04
C ILE A 267 -13.69 8.69 -24.45
N LYS A 268 -12.88 8.45 -25.47
CA LYS A 268 -13.23 8.78 -26.86
C LYS A 268 -14.48 8.06 -27.33
N LYS A 269 -14.53 6.75 -27.17
CA LYS A 269 -15.62 5.93 -27.73
C LYS A 269 -16.95 6.15 -27.01
N ASN A 270 -16.92 6.52 -25.75
CA ASN A 270 -18.12 6.84 -24.99
C ASN A 270 -18.43 8.35 -24.99
N SER A 271 -17.66 9.17 -25.71
CA SER A 271 -17.80 10.62 -25.78
C SER A 271 -17.96 11.23 -24.38
N LEU A 272 -17.07 10.81 -23.45
CA LEU A 272 -17.10 11.32 -22.08
C LEU A 272 -16.55 12.74 -22.04
N LYS A 273 -17.27 13.62 -21.34
CA LYS A 273 -16.88 15.03 -21.15
C LYS A 273 -16.01 15.20 -19.91
N ALA A 274 -15.34 16.34 -19.83
CA ALA A 274 -14.44 16.64 -18.73
C ALA A 274 -15.16 16.77 -17.37
N ASP A 275 -16.42 17.12 -17.35
CA ASP A 275 -17.28 17.20 -16.16
C ASP A 275 -17.84 15.83 -15.72
N GLU A 276 -17.76 14.82 -16.60
CA GLU A 276 -18.18 13.46 -16.28
C GLU A 276 -17.03 12.57 -15.76
N VAL A 277 -15.77 13.00 -15.89
CA VAL A 277 -14.61 12.11 -15.67
C VAL A 277 -13.48 12.80 -14.95
N ASN A 278 -13.01 12.21 -13.85
CA ASN A 278 -11.72 12.51 -13.24
C ASN A 278 -10.72 11.41 -13.55
N ILE A 279 -9.53 11.77 -14.02
CA ILE A 279 -8.49 10.81 -14.36
C ILE A 279 -7.37 10.92 -13.32
N ILE A 280 -7.12 9.81 -12.63
CA ILE A 280 -6.01 9.69 -11.69
C ILE A 280 -4.97 8.76 -12.32
N CYS A 281 -3.77 9.25 -12.57
CA CYS A 281 -2.69 8.44 -13.11
C CYS A 281 -1.34 8.82 -12.50
N SER A 282 -0.34 7.95 -12.71
CA SER A 282 1.02 8.27 -12.29
C SER A 282 1.57 9.48 -13.04
N SER A 283 2.37 10.30 -12.37
CA SER A 283 3.01 11.52 -12.91
C SER A 283 4.13 11.24 -13.95
N LYS A 284 4.24 10.00 -14.47
CA LYS A 284 5.18 9.68 -15.54
C LYS A 284 4.90 10.57 -16.76
N SER A 285 5.94 11.21 -17.30
CA SER A 285 5.85 12.15 -18.43
C SER A 285 5.12 11.56 -19.66
N GLU A 286 5.29 10.27 -19.92
CA GLU A 286 4.61 9.57 -21.01
C GLU A 286 3.08 9.49 -20.81
N ASN A 287 2.62 9.21 -19.59
CA ASN A 287 1.19 9.15 -19.28
C ASN A 287 0.54 10.53 -19.42
N ILE A 288 1.18 11.55 -18.87
CA ILE A 288 0.73 12.95 -18.98
C ILE A 288 0.68 13.39 -20.45
N LYS A 289 1.70 13.02 -21.25
CA LYS A 289 1.71 13.31 -22.68
C LYS A 289 0.50 12.69 -23.40
N LYS A 290 0.21 11.39 -23.17
CA LYS A 290 -0.95 10.69 -23.76
C LYS A 290 -2.28 11.34 -23.38
N LEU A 291 -2.44 11.81 -22.13
CA LEU A 291 -3.65 12.46 -21.67
C LEU A 291 -3.80 13.90 -22.18
N ASN A 292 -2.69 14.62 -22.34
CA ASN A 292 -2.69 15.93 -22.98
C ASN A 292 -3.04 15.82 -24.50
N GLU A 293 -2.59 14.76 -25.17
CA GLU A 293 -3.01 14.45 -26.53
C GLU A 293 -4.51 14.17 -26.60
N LEU A 294 -5.06 13.38 -25.65
CA LEU A 294 -6.49 13.14 -25.54
C LEU A 294 -7.28 14.46 -25.42
N SER A 295 -6.84 15.34 -24.52
CA SER A 295 -7.48 16.65 -24.30
C SER A 295 -7.54 17.49 -25.58
N ARG A 296 -6.46 17.47 -26.39
CA ARG A 296 -6.42 18.16 -27.69
C ARG A 296 -7.34 17.52 -28.73
N GLU A 297 -7.35 16.18 -28.79
CA GLU A 297 -8.16 15.42 -29.77
C GLU A 297 -9.67 15.55 -29.51
N VAL A 298 -10.07 15.61 -28.23
CA VAL A 298 -11.48 15.71 -27.84
C VAL A 298 -11.94 17.16 -27.71
N GLY A 299 -11.00 18.12 -27.61
CA GLY A 299 -11.31 19.54 -27.42
C GLY A 299 -11.73 19.89 -25.99
N GLU A 300 -11.47 19.00 -25.02
CA GLU A 300 -11.82 19.19 -23.62
C GLU A 300 -10.61 19.04 -22.71
N LYS A 301 -10.55 19.84 -21.63
CA LYS A 301 -9.47 19.80 -20.64
C LYS A 301 -9.88 18.88 -19.49
N PHE A 302 -9.43 17.62 -19.54
CA PHE A 302 -9.63 16.68 -18.45
C PHE A 302 -8.80 17.04 -17.23
N MET A 303 -9.38 16.92 -16.04
CA MET A 303 -8.63 16.98 -14.80
C MET A 303 -7.79 15.69 -14.66
N ILE A 304 -6.47 15.88 -14.57
CA ILE A 304 -5.49 14.83 -14.39
C ILE A 304 -4.78 15.12 -13.08
N GLY A 305 -4.95 14.30 -12.07
CA GLY A 305 -4.28 14.55 -10.80
C GLY A 305 -5.00 13.96 -9.60
N ASP A 306 -4.85 14.61 -8.48
CA ASP A 306 -5.22 14.14 -7.16
C ASP A 306 -6.74 14.00 -6.94
N ILE A 307 -7.13 13.11 -6.04
CA ILE A 307 -8.50 13.04 -5.56
C ILE A 307 -8.84 14.38 -4.88
N PRO A 308 -9.89 15.09 -5.31
CA PRO A 308 -10.25 16.35 -4.70
C PRO A 308 -10.42 16.20 -3.17
N GLY A 309 -9.65 16.96 -2.42
CA GLY A 309 -9.79 17.11 -0.97
C GLY A 309 -8.76 16.42 -0.08
N LYS A 310 -7.80 15.66 -0.60
CA LYS A 310 -6.73 15.04 0.21
C LYS A 310 -5.31 15.20 -0.31
N GLY A 311 -5.06 15.99 -1.35
CA GLY A 311 -3.73 16.53 -1.72
C GLY A 311 -2.57 15.58 -1.91
N GLU A 312 -2.79 14.30 -2.22
CA GLU A 312 -1.70 13.33 -2.40
C GLU A 312 -1.81 12.53 -3.69
N PRO A 313 -0.74 12.46 -4.50
CA PRO A 313 -0.77 11.72 -5.75
C PRO A 313 -0.94 10.22 -5.50
N VAL A 314 -2.01 9.65 -6.01
CA VAL A 314 -2.22 8.20 -5.98
C VAL A 314 -1.43 7.58 -7.13
N SER A 315 -0.59 6.59 -6.83
CA SER A 315 0.25 5.92 -7.84
C SER A 315 -0.52 4.97 -8.77
N TYR A 316 -1.84 5.06 -8.79
CA TYR A 316 -2.74 4.22 -9.58
C TYR A 316 -3.45 5.03 -10.65
N THR A 317 -3.77 4.37 -11.77
CA THR A 317 -4.57 4.96 -12.83
C THR A 317 -6.04 4.66 -12.53
N HIS A 318 -6.82 5.68 -12.23
CA HIS A 318 -8.25 5.56 -11.92
C HIS A 318 -9.05 6.46 -12.87
N LEU A 319 -10.22 5.97 -13.22
CA LEU A 319 -11.26 6.73 -13.91
C LEU A 319 -12.46 6.82 -12.95
N THR A 320 -12.84 8.00 -12.52
CA THR A 320 -14.05 8.23 -11.74
C THR A 320 -15.08 8.95 -12.59
N LEU A 321 -16.32 8.49 -12.52
CA LEU A 321 -17.46 9.12 -13.19
C LEU A 321 -18.33 9.79 -12.12
N PRO A 322 -18.27 11.13 -11.96
CA PRO A 322 -19.30 11.84 -11.20
C PRO A 322 -20.60 11.82 -12.01
N THR A 323 -21.70 11.48 -11.35
CA THR A 323 -23.03 11.63 -11.96
C THR A 323 -23.56 13.01 -11.70
N ASN A 324 -24.22 13.58 -12.70
CA ASN A 324 -24.85 14.89 -12.67
C ASN A 324 -25.52 15.23 -11.33
N ARG A 325 -25.20 16.43 -10.86
CA ARG A 325 -25.97 17.11 -9.82
C ARG A 325 -27.37 17.47 -10.29
#